data_6354fb459fac7e26626ae5bd4546e5a8
#
_entry.id   6354fb459fac7e26626ae5bd4546e5a8
#
_cell.length_a   1.000
_cell.length_b   1.000
_cell.length_c   1.000
_cell.angle_alpha   90.00
_cell.angle_beta   90.00
_cell.angle_gamma   90.00
#
_symmetry.space_group_name_H-M   'P 1'
#
loop_
_entity.id
_entity.type
_entity.pdbx_description
1 polymer ?
#
loop_
_entity_poly.entity_id
_entity_poly.type
_entity_poly.pdbx_seq_one_letter_code
_entity_poly.pdbx_strand_id
1 'polypeptide(L)'
;MAPHPRHLAVFVAFTAALAVLGACSRRARSGPPQAFLATSPAAAVELAEIRARWEERRLERSRAEAYLRRFPDDGATVQVRVFLAWLLIDEGQLHAADGLLAEVGDLPRGTVRDMATVARAKSLRLHGAPQSALQLLRPLVGKVVDDADRELFLEELALAAVGSHDDYEALAYMDAWLVGVGDDDQERVSQKIAIILARMPRSVLEQSYRAMRTRGASSGYSVQTQSIVRERLAHIAVESNDAALARWLVELSGTSASKAGGDAGVELGELAASRRGLRAVRGRTLALLLPTRSRELRDESAEVVRGVSFALDLPRTTAARGDEVRLLTREDGVDALGTEAAMEELVGEGAAIVIAGFDRAGADRAAAWGERSGVPVILLAEPSPENWPRQLGVMLGQPIAAELQVLARAIADRGAKTAAFVTDELADETAASAVFGGAGVSLLPAVRCDVPLTEAGKSRFPLDIWRKSGAAAWAVSGSRSCARDLVRDLGRARLEVADRGKPQVVGLTLEAGLPHREIAASITTLSVGAGIVPLASDAAEEERDEEVRRHMQAFGVRPSYWTALGRDAGVLARRALAALPTTTTAEAAEVTKRRDLAAAGLMSARARMWTSEAQGIGGDRRLSRSLKVVLLR
;
A
#
# COMPACT_ATOMS: atom_id res chain seq x y z
N MET A 1 17.05 -20.36 -10.70
CA MET A 1 15.59 -20.34 -10.54
C MET A 1 15.04 -19.35 -11.56
N ALA A 2 14.22 -19.79 -12.50
CA ALA A 2 13.70 -18.97 -13.57
C ALA A 2 12.51 -18.13 -13.09
N PRO A 3 12.36 -16.85 -13.47
CA PRO A 3 11.25 -16.02 -13.04
C PRO A 3 9.93 -16.44 -13.69
N HIS A 4 8.86 -16.36 -12.93
CA HIS A 4 7.50 -16.78 -13.31
C HIS A 4 6.97 -15.94 -14.49
N PRO A 5 6.32 -16.54 -15.52
CA PRO A 5 5.94 -15.88 -16.78
C PRO A 5 4.77 -14.87 -16.66
N ARG A 6 4.08 -14.74 -15.54
CA ARG A 6 2.91 -13.85 -15.39
C ARG A 6 3.26 -12.37 -15.22
N HIS A 7 4.42 -12.05 -14.67
CA HIS A 7 4.89 -10.65 -14.63
C HIS A 7 5.44 -10.17 -15.97
N LEU A 8 5.80 -11.10 -16.86
CA LEU A 8 6.26 -10.77 -18.21
C LEU A 8 5.12 -10.27 -19.11
N ALA A 9 3.89 -10.78 -18.94
CA ALA A 9 2.77 -10.45 -19.83
C ALA A 9 2.25 -9.01 -19.65
N VAL A 10 2.20 -8.49 -18.44
CA VAL A 10 1.81 -7.09 -18.18
C VAL A 10 2.91 -6.14 -18.64
N PHE A 11 4.17 -6.57 -18.58
CA PHE A 11 5.33 -5.78 -18.97
C PHE A 11 5.58 -5.74 -20.46
N VAL A 12 5.29 -6.84 -21.19
CA VAL A 12 5.36 -6.87 -22.66
C VAL A 12 4.29 -5.96 -23.25
N ALA A 13 3.12 -5.84 -22.63
CA ALA A 13 2.10 -4.90 -23.07
C ALA A 13 2.52 -3.43 -22.87
N PHE A 14 3.26 -3.11 -21.81
CA PHE A 14 3.70 -1.73 -21.52
C PHE A 14 4.93 -1.33 -22.34
N THR A 15 5.88 -2.23 -22.56
CA THR A 15 7.02 -1.98 -23.47
C THR A 15 6.61 -1.96 -24.94
N ALA A 16 5.56 -2.71 -25.32
CA ALA A 16 4.99 -2.61 -26.66
C ALA A 16 4.27 -1.26 -26.88
N ALA A 17 3.64 -0.69 -25.86
CA ALA A 17 3.02 0.65 -25.94
C ALA A 17 4.09 1.76 -26.08
N LEU A 18 5.22 1.66 -25.39
CA LEU A 18 6.33 2.61 -25.49
C LEU A 18 7.14 2.44 -26.80
N ALA A 19 7.33 1.22 -27.29
CA ALA A 19 7.96 0.97 -28.59
C ALA A 19 7.09 1.46 -29.76
N VAL A 20 5.77 1.47 -29.61
CA VAL A 20 4.84 2.06 -30.57
C VAL A 20 4.92 3.59 -30.60
N LEU A 21 5.23 4.25 -29.48
CA LEU A 21 5.45 5.70 -29.42
C LEU A 21 6.74 6.13 -30.16
N GLY A 22 7.79 5.31 -30.15
CA GLY A 22 9.05 5.57 -30.87
C GLY A 22 9.03 5.17 -32.36
N ALA A 23 8.20 4.20 -32.75
CA ALA A 23 8.13 3.69 -34.11
C ALA A 23 7.07 4.39 -34.98
N CYS A 24 6.11 5.14 -34.39
CA CYS A 24 5.03 5.80 -35.13
C CYS A 24 5.35 7.20 -35.64
N SER A 25 6.58 7.69 -35.54
CA SER A 25 6.97 8.99 -36.12
C SER A 25 6.99 9.00 -37.66
N ARG A 26 6.68 7.90 -38.34
CA ARG A 26 6.75 7.81 -39.80
C ARG A 26 5.61 7.09 -40.51
N ARG A 27 4.38 7.02 -39.95
CA ARG A 27 3.26 6.49 -40.75
C ARG A 27 1.91 7.12 -40.38
N ALA A 28 1.36 7.73 -41.36
CA ALA A 28 0.01 8.05 -41.70
C ALA A 28 -0.18 9.55 -41.97
N ARG A 29 0.34 10.01 -43.06
CA ARG A 29 -0.33 11.10 -43.76
C ARG A 29 -1.69 10.55 -44.29
N SER A 30 -2.64 10.39 -43.40
CA SER A 30 -4.05 10.37 -43.76
C SER A 30 -4.37 11.76 -44.33
N GLY A 31 -5.08 11.88 -45.40
CA GLY A 31 -5.32 13.01 -46.25
C GLY A 31 -5.31 14.41 -45.63
N PRO A 32 -5.23 15.48 -46.40
CA PRO A 32 -5.04 16.81 -45.85
C PRO A 32 -6.07 17.04 -44.75
N PRO A 33 -5.65 17.50 -43.54
CA PRO A 33 -6.57 17.83 -42.49
C PRO A 33 -7.57 18.83 -43.11
N GLN A 34 -8.89 18.65 -42.87
CA GLN A 34 -9.85 19.67 -43.23
C GLN A 34 -9.50 20.90 -42.38
N ALA A 35 -8.70 21.78 -42.99
CA ALA A 35 -8.35 23.04 -42.36
C ALA A 35 -9.61 23.90 -42.40
N PHE A 36 -10.01 24.40 -41.25
CA PHE A 36 -10.98 25.50 -41.18
C PHE A 36 -10.29 26.73 -41.72
N LEU A 37 -10.44 26.95 -43.02
CA LEU A 37 -9.74 28.01 -43.74
C LEU A 37 -10.54 29.29 -43.66
N ALA A 38 -9.82 30.40 -43.52
CA ALA A 38 -10.44 31.72 -43.64
C ALA A 38 -10.99 31.89 -45.06
N THR A 39 -12.19 32.45 -45.13
CA THR A 39 -12.94 32.62 -46.40
C THR A 39 -12.60 33.92 -47.11
N SER A 40 -12.00 34.89 -46.40
CA SER A 40 -11.56 36.15 -46.99
C SER A 40 -10.08 36.44 -46.73
N PRO A 41 -9.38 37.20 -47.61
CA PRO A 41 -7.99 37.57 -47.37
C PRO A 41 -7.76 38.33 -46.04
N ALA A 42 -8.70 39.17 -45.64
CA ALA A 42 -8.62 39.90 -44.37
C ALA A 42 -8.72 38.97 -43.14
N ALA A 43 -9.65 38.00 -43.18
CA ALA A 43 -9.77 36.99 -42.14
C ALA A 43 -8.52 36.08 -42.08
N ALA A 44 -7.93 35.76 -43.24
CA ALA A 44 -6.73 34.93 -43.32
C ALA A 44 -5.52 35.60 -42.63
N VAL A 45 -5.34 36.91 -42.82
CA VAL A 45 -4.25 37.65 -42.17
C VAL A 45 -4.45 37.68 -40.66
N GLU A 46 -5.65 38.03 -40.17
CA GLU A 46 -5.92 38.04 -38.74
C GLU A 46 -5.82 36.65 -38.09
N LEU A 47 -6.27 35.59 -38.78
CA LEU A 47 -6.15 34.22 -38.31
C LEU A 47 -4.68 33.81 -38.19
N ALA A 48 -3.85 34.16 -39.18
CA ALA A 48 -2.42 33.87 -39.11
C ALA A 48 -1.76 34.52 -37.89
N GLU A 49 -2.12 35.75 -37.60
CA GLU A 49 -1.61 36.46 -36.42
C GLU A 49 -2.15 35.85 -35.09
N ILE A 50 -3.41 35.43 -35.05
CA ILE A 50 -3.96 34.72 -33.89
C ILE A 50 -3.23 33.40 -33.65
N ARG A 51 -2.97 32.63 -34.73
CA ARG A 51 -2.21 31.36 -34.62
C ARG A 51 -0.80 31.59 -34.12
N ALA A 52 -0.05 32.55 -34.66
CA ALA A 52 1.30 32.87 -34.20
C ALA A 52 1.30 33.23 -32.71
N ARG A 53 0.36 34.05 -32.27
CA ARG A 53 0.25 34.40 -30.84
C ARG A 53 -0.18 33.23 -29.96
N TRP A 54 -1.00 32.31 -30.50
CA TRP A 54 -1.37 31.07 -29.82
C TRP A 54 -0.14 30.17 -29.62
N GLU A 55 0.65 29.98 -30.65
CA GLU A 55 1.89 29.20 -30.60
C GLU A 55 2.89 29.80 -29.60
N GLU A 56 3.00 31.14 -29.55
CA GLU A 56 3.82 31.88 -28.59
C GLU A 56 3.24 31.95 -27.17
N ARG A 57 2.05 31.38 -26.92
CA ARG A 57 1.31 31.50 -25.64
C ARG A 57 1.01 32.93 -25.22
N ARG A 58 0.79 33.82 -26.18
CA ARG A 58 0.54 35.26 -25.98
C ARG A 58 -0.79 35.73 -26.57
N LEU A 59 -1.66 34.81 -26.94
CA LEU A 59 -2.97 35.18 -27.47
C LEU A 59 -3.83 35.80 -26.37
N GLU A 60 -4.27 37.03 -26.62
CA GLU A 60 -5.18 37.74 -25.72
C GLU A 60 -6.64 37.43 -26.08
N ARG A 61 -7.49 37.31 -25.07
CA ARG A 61 -8.93 37.08 -25.19
C ARG A 61 -9.60 38.14 -26.10
N SER A 62 -9.27 39.42 -25.86
CA SER A 62 -9.80 40.56 -26.62
C SER A 62 -9.63 40.42 -28.13
N ARG A 63 -8.51 39.83 -28.56
CA ARG A 63 -8.19 39.62 -29.97
C ARG A 63 -8.99 38.47 -30.58
N ALA A 64 -9.14 37.38 -29.87
CA ALA A 64 -10.01 36.29 -30.30
C ALA A 64 -11.47 36.74 -30.42
N GLU A 65 -11.98 37.49 -29.44
CA GLU A 65 -13.32 38.08 -29.49
C GLU A 65 -13.48 39.08 -30.62
N ALA A 66 -12.49 39.90 -30.92
CA ALA A 66 -12.52 40.87 -32.01
C ALA A 66 -12.66 40.16 -33.38
N TYR A 67 -11.90 39.05 -33.57
CA TYR A 67 -12.03 38.23 -34.78
C TYR A 67 -13.46 37.68 -34.94
N LEU A 68 -14.01 37.08 -33.87
CA LEU A 68 -15.36 36.49 -33.89
C LEU A 68 -16.46 37.53 -34.18
N ARG A 69 -16.29 38.77 -33.70
CA ARG A 69 -17.22 39.88 -34.02
C ARG A 69 -17.09 40.36 -35.45
N ARG A 70 -15.86 40.41 -35.98
CA ARG A 70 -15.60 40.95 -37.32
C ARG A 70 -15.89 39.95 -38.42
N PHE A 71 -15.73 38.65 -38.16
CA PHE A 71 -15.88 37.59 -39.14
C PHE A 71 -16.79 36.47 -38.61
N PRO A 72 -18.05 36.75 -38.28
CA PRO A 72 -18.91 35.77 -37.58
C PRO A 72 -19.19 34.49 -38.37
N ASP A 73 -19.26 34.61 -39.72
CA ASP A 73 -19.58 33.51 -40.64
C ASP A 73 -18.32 32.91 -41.33
N ASP A 74 -17.12 33.27 -40.87
CA ASP A 74 -15.87 32.80 -41.47
C ASP A 74 -15.61 31.33 -41.13
N GLY A 75 -15.06 30.58 -42.06
CA GLY A 75 -14.76 29.15 -41.87
C GLY A 75 -13.79 28.86 -40.74
N ALA A 76 -12.89 29.79 -40.37
CA ALA A 76 -11.95 29.67 -39.28
C ALA A 76 -12.53 30.04 -37.91
N THR A 77 -13.77 30.55 -37.85
CA THR A 77 -14.46 30.94 -36.60
C THR A 77 -14.46 29.80 -35.58
N VAL A 78 -14.65 28.56 -36.04
CA VAL A 78 -14.61 27.37 -35.18
C VAL A 78 -13.27 27.22 -34.44
N GLN A 79 -12.15 27.41 -35.13
CA GLN A 79 -10.82 27.32 -34.54
C GLN A 79 -10.61 28.44 -33.49
N VAL A 80 -11.03 29.66 -33.83
CA VAL A 80 -10.88 30.80 -32.91
C VAL A 80 -11.77 30.64 -31.67
N ARG A 81 -12.96 30.02 -31.81
CA ARG A 81 -13.81 29.67 -30.66
C ARG A 81 -13.13 28.66 -29.73
N VAL A 82 -12.42 27.68 -30.29
CA VAL A 82 -11.65 26.72 -29.45
C VAL A 82 -10.54 27.43 -28.67
N PHE A 83 -9.80 28.35 -29.31
CA PHE A 83 -8.79 29.15 -28.63
C PHE A 83 -9.41 30.06 -27.56
N LEU A 84 -10.51 30.71 -27.84
CA LEU A 84 -11.24 31.55 -26.88
C LEU A 84 -11.76 30.72 -25.70
N ALA A 85 -12.31 29.53 -25.95
CA ALA A 85 -12.76 28.63 -24.89
C ALA A 85 -11.59 28.24 -23.97
N TRP A 86 -10.42 27.95 -24.53
CA TRP A 86 -9.23 27.66 -23.74
C TRP A 86 -8.84 28.84 -22.82
N LEU A 87 -8.80 30.07 -23.38
CA LEU A 87 -8.48 31.28 -22.61
C LEU A 87 -9.48 31.51 -21.48
N LEU A 88 -10.78 31.31 -21.74
CA LEU A 88 -11.82 31.40 -20.72
C LEU A 88 -11.66 30.36 -19.61
N ILE A 89 -11.22 29.13 -19.96
CA ILE A 89 -10.90 28.10 -18.95
C ILE A 89 -9.74 28.57 -18.07
N ASP A 90 -8.70 29.15 -18.66
CA ASP A 90 -7.54 29.67 -17.91
C ASP A 90 -7.89 30.85 -16.99
N GLU A 91 -8.89 31.64 -17.39
CA GLU A 91 -9.47 32.71 -16.56
C GLU A 91 -10.48 32.20 -15.51
N GLY A 92 -10.75 30.88 -15.44
CA GLY A 92 -11.74 30.30 -14.53
C GLY A 92 -13.20 30.46 -14.94
N GLN A 93 -13.47 30.97 -16.17
CA GLN A 93 -14.81 31.18 -16.69
C GLN A 93 -15.37 29.91 -17.35
N LEU A 94 -15.45 28.82 -16.59
CA LEU A 94 -15.73 27.48 -17.09
C LEU A 94 -17.08 27.38 -17.83
N HIS A 95 -18.16 27.98 -17.28
CA HIS A 95 -19.47 27.95 -17.93
C HIS A 95 -19.51 28.66 -19.29
N ALA A 96 -18.79 29.77 -19.42
CA ALA A 96 -18.70 30.47 -20.70
C ALA A 96 -17.93 29.65 -21.74
N ALA A 97 -16.83 29.01 -21.30
CA ALA A 97 -16.04 28.13 -22.13
C ALA A 97 -16.85 26.90 -22.61
N ASP A 98 -17.61 26.27 -21.71
CA ASP A 98 -18.45 25.13 -22.02
C ASP A 98 -19.53 25.49 -23.03
N GLY A 99 -20.11 26.69 -22.91
CA GLY A 99 -21.05 27.23 -23.90
C GLY A 99 -20.43 27.35 -25.31
N LEU A 100 -19.21 27.92 -25.39
CA LEU A 100 -18.51 28.00 -26.68
C LEU A 100 -18.12 26.61 -27.23
N LEU A 101 -17.69 25.70 -26.39
CA LEU A 101 -17.34 24.33 -26.79
C LEU A 101 -18.60 23.54 -27.26
N ALA A 102 -19.76 23.82 -26.68
CA ALA A 102 -21.02 23.24 -27.11
C ALA A 102 -21.42 23.79 -28.50
N GLU A 103 -21.25 25.10 -28.77
CA GLU A 103 -21.48 25.71 -30.09
C GLU A 103 -20.55 25.15 -31.17
N VAL A 104 -19.32 24.79 -30.82
CA VAL A 104 -18.37 24.13 -31.74
C VAL A 104 -18.89 22.78 -32.22
N GLY A 105 -19.69 22.06 -31.40
CA GLY A 105 -20.33 20.80 -31.77
C GLY A 105 -19.36 19.67 -32.12
N ASP A 106 -19.83 18.74 -32.97
CA ASP A 106 -19.03 17.63 -33.47
C ASP A 106 -18.22 18.04 -34.69
N LEU A 107 -16.90 17.99 -34.56
CA LEU A 107 -15.97 18.35 -35.61
C LEU A 107 -15.46 17.14 -36.40
N PRO A 108 -15.16 17.29 -37.70
CA PRO A 108 -14.42 16.29 -38.45
C PRO A 108 -13.03 16.07 -37.85
N ARG A 109 -12.43 14.89 -38.15
CA ARG A 109 -11.07 14.57 -37.65
C ARG A 109 -10.07 15.63 -38.11
N GLY A 110 -9.20 16.09 -37.18
CA GLY A 110 -8.17 17.10 -37.45
C GLY A 110 -7.76 17.84 -36.19
N THR A 111 -6.76 18.72 -36.30
CA THR A 111 -6.15 19.45 -35.19
C THR A 111 -7.15 20.25 -34.36
N VAL A 112 -8.10 20.93 -35.02
CA VAL A 112 -9.12 21.73 -34.32
C VAL A 112 -10.05 20.86 -33.46
N ARG A 113 -10.43 19.66 -33.95
CA ARG A 113 -11.20 18.70 -33.16
C ARG A 113 -10.41 18.21 -31.97
N ASP A 114 -9.14 17.87 -32.19
CA ASP A 114 -8.27 17.32 -31.11
C ASP A 114 -8.09 18.38 -30.04
N MET A 115 -7.83 19.63 -30.38
CA MET A 115 -7.74 20.75 -29.46
C MET A 115 -9.06 21.06 -28.76
N ALA A 116 -10.18 20.99 -29.43
CA ALA A 116 -11.51 21.13 -28.82
C ALA A 116 -11.74 20.01 -27.78
N THR A 117 -11.27 18.79 -28.08
CA THR A 117 -11.35 17.66 -27.14
C THR A 117 -10.45 17.89 -25.92
N VAL A 118 -9.23 18.41 -26.11
CA VAL A 118 -8.32 18.77 -25.01
C VAL A 118 -8.93 19.88 -24.14
N ALA A 119 -9.52 20.93 -24.75
CA ALA A 119 -10.20 22.00 -24.02
C ALA A 119 -11.39 21.48 -23.19
N ARG A 120 -12.22 20.57 -23.76
CA ARG A 120 -13.31 19.92 -23.03
C ARG A 120 -12.79 19.09 -21.86
N ALA A 121 -11.71 18.33 -22.06
CA ALA A 121 -11.09 17.56 -21.00
C ALA A 121 -10.56 18.45 -19.87
N LYS A 122 -9.92 19.57 -20.20
CA LYS A 122 -9.46 20.57 -19.22
C LYS A 122 -10.63 21.13 -18.41
N SER A 123 -11.72 21.51 -19.06
CA SER A 123 -12.92 21.98 -18.38
C SER A 123 -13.48 20.90 -17.44
N LEU A 124 -13.64 19.65 -17.91
CA LEU A 124 -14.10 18.53 -17.08
C LEU A 124 -13.23 18.31 -15.85
N ARG A 125 -11.90 18.34 -16.02
CA ARG A 125 -10.97 18.19 -14.89
C ARG A 125 -11.15 19.29 -13.84
N LEU A 126 -11.32 20.53 -14.31
CA LEU A 126 -11.54 21.69 -13.42
C LEU A 126 -12.92 21.66 -12.75
N HIS A 127 -13.91 21.04 -13.38
CA HIS A 127 -15.21 20.71 -12.77
C HIS A 127 -15.16 19.52 -11.80
N GLY A 128 -13.97 18.96 -11.52
CA GLY A 128 -13.80 17.84 -10.57
C GLY A 128 -14.09 16.45 -11.16
N ALA A 129 -14.08 16.31 -12.48
CA ALA A 129 -14.28 15.05 -13.20
C ALA A 129 -13.01 14.59 -13.96
N PRO A 130 -11.85 14.40 -13.27
CA PRO A 130 -10.58 14.09 -13.93
C PRO A 130 -10.60 12.75 -14.67
N GLN A 131 -11.35 11.77 -14.17
CA GLN A 131 -11.47 10.47 -14.83
C GLN A 131 -12.17 10.57 -16.18
N SER A 132 -13.22 11.38 -16.29
CA SER A 132 -13.89 11.66 -17.58
C SER A 132 -12.96 12.41 -18.53
N ALA A 133 -12.18 13.37 -18.00
CA ALA A 133 -11.16 14.07 -18.78
C ALA A 133 -10.12 13.09 -19.35
N LEU A 134 -9.59 12.20 -18.52
CA LEU A 134 -8.61 11.19 -18.93
C LEU A 134 -9.15 10.24 -20.00
N GLN A 135 -10.42 9.82 -19.89
CA GLN A 135 -11.08 8.99 -20.89
C GLN A 135 -11.19 9.68 -22.26
N LEU A 136 -11.40 11.01 -22.30
CA LEU A 136 -11.40 11.80 -23.53
C LEU A 136 -10.01 11.95 -24.14
N LEU A 137 -8.97 12.07 -23.31
CA LEU A 137 -7.61 12.34 -23.76
C LEU A 137 -6.86 11.09 -24.24
N ARG A 138 -7.04 9.94 -23.59
CA ARG A 138 -6.32 8.68 -23.95
C ARG A 138 -6.40 8.32 -25.45
N PRO A 139 -7.54 8.45 -26.15
CA PRO A 139 -7.61 8.16 -27.57
C PRO A 139 -6.79 9.10 -28.47
N LEU A 140 -6.33 10.24 -27.95
CA LEU A 140 -5.53 11.23 -28.68
C LEU A 140 -4.02 10.99 -28.57
N VAL A 141 -3.58 10.07 -27.70
CA VAL A 141 -2.16 9.71 -27.54
C VAL A 141 -1.57 9.30 -28.90
N GLY A 142 -0.48 9.95 -29.30
CA GLY A 142 0.18 9.74 -30.58
C GLY A 142 -0.53 10.33 -31.81
N LYS A 143 -1.67 11.05 -31.64
CA LYS A 143 -2.40 11.67 -32.74
C LYS A 143 -2.22 13.19 -32.82
N VAL A 144 -1.93 13.84 -31.72
CA VAL A 144 -1.62 15.27 -31.69
C VAL A 144 -0.21 15.49 -32.20
N VAL A 145 -0.08 16.10 -33.37
CA VAL A 145 1.17 16.19 -34.14
C VAL A 145 1.83 17.55 -34.03
N ASP A 146 1.02 18.62 -33.89
CA ASP A 146 1.51 19.97 -33.72
C ASP A 146 2.24 20.11 -32.36
N ASP A 147 3.42 20.70 -32.35
CA ASP A 147 4.27 20.73 -31.15
C ASP A 147 3.65 21.59 -30.04
N ALA A 148 3.06 22.75 -30.40
CA ALA A 148 2.42 23.63 -29.45
C ALA A 148 1.16 22.99 -28.84
N ASP A 149 0.35 22.32 -29.65
CA ASP A 149 -0.86 21.63 -29.20
C ASP A 149 -0.51 20.37 -28.41
N ARG A 150 0.61 19.66 -28.76
CA ARG A 150 1.09 18.49 -28.06
C ARG A 150 1.53 18.82 -26.64
N GLU A 151 2.16 19.94 -26.42
CA GLU A 151 2.53 20.39 -25.08
C GLU A 151 1.30 20.55 -24.20
N LEU A 152 0.28 21.29 -24.64
CA LEU A 152 -0.98 21.46 -23.90
C LEU A 152 -1.70 20.14 -23.66
N PHE A 153 -1.70 19.26 -24.64
CA PHE A 153 -2.29 17.94 -24.53
C PHE A 153 -1.60 17.08 -23.47
N LEU A 154 -0.26 17.02 -23.45
CA LEU A 154 0.50 16.22 -22.49
C LEU A 154 0.40 16.79 -21.08
N GLU A 155 0.38 18.12 -20.92
CA GLU A 155 0.11 18.78 -19.65
C GLU A 155 -1.24 18.35 -19.08
N GLU A 156 -2.32 18.46 -19.87
CA GLU A 156 -3.66 18.09 -19.42
C GLU A 156 -3.81 16.59 -19.18
N LEU A 157 -3.14 15.76 -19.98
CA LEU A 157 -3.16 14.31 -19.83
C LEU A 157 -2.49 13.89 -18.49
N ALA A 158 -1.34 14.50 -18.16
CA ALA A 158 -0.66 14.28 -16.90
C ALA A 158 -1.51 14.75 -15.71
N LEU A 159 -2.10 15.94 -15.79
CA LEU A 159 -2.96 16.49 -14.72
C LEU A 159 -4.24 15.65 -14.51
N ALA A 160 -4.87 15.19 -15.60
CA ALA A 160 -6.04 14.33 -15.52
C ALA A 160 -5.70 12.95 -14.93
N ALA A 161 -4.54 12.39 -15.27
CA ALA A 161 -4.08 11.12 -14.73
C ALA A 161 -3.79 11.21 -13.22
N VAL A 162 -3.09 12.26 -12.75
CA VAL A 162 -2.90 12.50 -11.31
C VAL A 162 -4.22 12.69 -10.60
N GLY A 163 -5.13 13.49 -11.16
CA GLY A 163 -6.47 13.71 -10.58
C GLY A 163 -7.33 12.45 -10.51
N SER A 164 -7.05 11.46 -11.36
CA SER A 164 -7.71 10.15 -11.41
C SER A 164 -7.01 9.09 -10.56
N HIS A 165 -5.90 9.43 -9.88
CA HIS A 165 -5.01 8.50 -9.16
C HIS A 165 -4.37 7.43 -10.07
N ASP A 166 -4.23 7.70 -11.36
CA ASP A 166 -3.48 6.89 -12.32
C ASP A 166 -2.01 7.36 -12.35
N ASP A 167 -1.38 7.43 -11.18
CA ASP A 167 -0.10 8.10 -10.94
C ASP A 167 1.07 7.56 -11.78
N TYR A 168 1.11 6.25 -12.03
CA TYR A 168 2.16 5.65 -12.88
C TYR A 168 2.01 6.07 -14.34
N GLU A 169 0.79 6.17 -14.83
CA GLU A 169 0.50 6.65 -16.18
C GLU A 169 0.81 8.14 -16.31
N ALA A 170 0.52 8.92 -15.25
CA ALA A 170 0.88 10.33 -15.17
C ALA A 170 2.39 10.56 -15.33
N LEU A 171 3.23 9.76 -14.67
CA LEU A 171 4.68 9.84 -14.80
C LEU A 171 5.15 9.58 -16.25
N ALA A 172 4.54 8.62 -16.94
CA ALA A 172 4.87 8.34 -18.34
C ALA A 172 4.49 9.51 -19.26
N TYR A 173 3.38 10.18 -18.99
CA TYR A 173 2.99 11.38 -19.74
C TYR A 173 3.87 12.58 -19.46
N MET A 174 4.31 12.78 -18.22
CA MET A 174 5.27 13.80 -17.84
C MET A 174 6.62 13.59 -18.52
N ASP A 175 7.09 12.34 -18.60
CA ASP A 175 8.32 12.01 -19.32
C ASP A 175 8.20 12.29 -20.82
N ALA A 176 7.09 11.87 -21.44
CA ALA A 176 6.83 12.17 -22.84
C ALA A 176 6.73 13.68 -23.12
N TRP A 177 6.18 14.45 -22.17
CA TRP A 177 6.13 15.90 -22.25
C TRP A 177 7.53 16.52 -22.22
N LEU A 178 8.32 16.13 -21.21
CA LEU A 178 9.67 16.66 -21.03
C LEU A 178 10.62 16.33 -22.20
N VAL A 179 10.51 15.11 -22.74
CA VAL A 179 11.32 14.68 -23.90
C VAL A 179 10.84 15.33 -25.20
N GLY A 180 9.55 15.70 -25.27
CA GLY A 180 8.93 16.27 -26.48
C GLY A 180 9.14 17.76 -26.67
N VAL A 181 9.66 18.49 -25.68
CA VAL A 181 9.92 19.95 -25.79
C VAL A 181 11.37 20.23 -26.17
N GLY A 182 11.62 21.39 -26.81
CA GLY A 182 12.95 21.85 -27.14
C GLY A 182 13.75 22.24 -25.89
N ASP A 183 15.07 22.30 -26.01
CA ASP A 183 15.99 22.59 -24.91
C ASP A 183 15.67 23.92 -24.19
N ASP A 184 15.23 24.94 -24.92
CA ASP A 184 14.87 26.27 -24.38
C ASP A 184 13.65 26.21 -23.44
N ASP A 185 12.75 25.25 -23.62
CA ASP A 185 11.52 25.09 -22.85
C ASP A 185 11.63 24.02 -21.74
N GLN A 186 12.69 23.23 -21.71
CA GLN A 186 12.85 22.13 -20.75
C GLN A 186 12.79 22.59 -19.30
N GLU A 187 13.43 23.72 -18.98
CA GLU A 187 13.42 24.26 -17.61
C GLU A 187 12.00 24.64 -17.18
N ARG A 188 11.25 25.32 -18.05
CA ARG A 188 9.85 25.71 -17.79
C ARG A 188 8.94 24.49 -17.57
N VAL A 189 9.12 23.45 -18.40
CA VAL A 189 8.34 22.21 -18.29
C VAL A 189 8.75 21.44 -17.04
N SER A 190 10.03 21.38 -16.71
CA SER A 190 10.53 20.75 -15.48
C SER A 190 9.91 21.36 -14.23
N GLN A 191 9.79 22.69 -14.17
CA GLN A 191 9.15 23.39 -13.05
C GLN A 191 7.66 23.03 -12.95
N LYS A 192 6.94 22.98 -14.06
CA LYS A 192 5.54 22.55 -14.08
C LYS A 192 5.37 21.10 -13.60
N ILE A 193 6.23 20.21 -14.08
CA ILE A 193 6.23 18.80 -13.65
C ILE A 193 6.50 18.70 -12.15
N ALA A 194 7.44 19.45 -11.61
CA ALA A 194 7.72 19.47 -10.18
C ALA A 194 6.47 19.87 -9.34
N ILE A 195 5.69 20.85 -9.83
CA ILE A 195 4.42 21.24 -9.20
C ILE A 195 3.38 20.11 -9.23
N ILE A 196 3.32 19.38 -10.35
CA ILE A 196 2.40 18.24 -10.50
C ILE A 196 2.83 17.09 -9.57
N LEU A 197 4.14 16.76 -9.53
CA LEU A 197 4.69 15.73 -8.64
C LEU A 197 4.44 16.04 -7.15
N ALA A 198 4.31 17.32 -6.78
CA ALA A 198 3.99 17.70 -5.41
C ALA A 198 2.61 17.18 -4.95
N ARG A 199 1.71 16.84 -5.88
CA ARG A 199 0.38 16.29 -5.59
C ARG A 199 0.34 14.77 -5.57
N MET A 200 1.43 14.11 -5.97
CA MET A 200 1.49 12.64 -6.03
C MET A 200 1.85 12.04 -4.67
N PRO A 201 1.31 10.86 -4.33
CA PRO A 201 1.66 10.17 -3.09
C PRO A 201 3.16 9.82 -3.04
N ARG A 202 3.78 10.03 -1.89
CA ARG A 202 5.19 9.70 -1.64
C ARG A 202 5.53 8.25 -2.04
N SER A 203 4.68 7.29 -1.66
CA SER A 203 4.88 5.86 -1.95
C SER A 203 4.99 5.56 -3.44
N VAL A 204 4.22 6.27 -4.27
CA VAL A 204 4.28 6.12 -5.73
C VAL A 204 5.62 6.65 -6.26
N LEU A 205 6.06 7.82 -5.78
CA LEU A 205 7.34 8.41 -6.19
C LEU A 205 8.52 7.53 -5.79
N GLU A 206 8.54 6.99 -4.57
CA GLU A 206 9.59 6.07 -4.10
C GLU A 206 9.64 4.80 -4.95
N GLN A 207 8.49 4.17 -5.19
CA GLN A 207 8.41 2.94 -5.98
C GLN A 207 8.82 3.18 -7.44
N SER A 208 8.38 4.28 -8.04
CA SER A 208 8.74 4.66 -9.40
C SER A 208 10.22 4.96 -9.53
N TYR A 209 10.80 5.73 -8.62
CA TYR A 209 12.23 6.04 -8.63
C TYR A 209 13.09 4.78 -8.45
N ARG A 210 12.68 3.87 -7.57
CA ARG A 210 13.33 2.57 -7.42
C ARG A 210 13.31 1.77 -8.72
N ALA A 211 12.15 1.68 -9.38
CA ALA A 211 12.02 0.98 -10.64
C ALA A 211 12.91 1.60 -11.74
N MET A 212 12.97 2.94 -11.81
CA MET A 212 13.84 3.67 -12.72
C MET A 212 15.33 3.33 -12.49
N ARG A 213 15.77 3.33 -11.24
CA ARG A 213 17.18 3.06 -10.86
C ARG A 213 17.58 1.60 -11.07
N THR A 214 16.71 0.65 -10.72
CA THR A 214 16.98 -0.78 -10.87
C THR A 214 17.12 -1.17 -12.34
N ARG A 215 16.37 -0.53 -13.23
CA ARG A 215 16.36 -0.83 -14.67
C ARG A 215 17.31 0.04 -15.47
N GLY A 216 17.80 1.15 -14.91
CA GLY A 216 18.68 2.08 -15.59
C GLY A 216 18.11 2.54 -16.94
N ALA A 217 18.91 2.47 -18.00
CA ALA A 217 18.48 2.86 -19.34
C ALA A 217 17.28 2.06 -19.89
N SER A 218 17.05 0.85 -19.39
CA SER A 218 15.89 0.02 -19.80
C SER A 218 14.59 0.39 -19.08
N SER A 219 14.61 1.39 -18.21
CA SER A 219 13.40 1.86 -17.52
C SER A 219 12.42 2.57 -18.46
N GLY A 220 12.90 3.09 -19.59
CA GLY A 220 12.13 3.88 -20.54
C GLY A 220 11.95 5.34 -20.15
N TYR A 221 12.41 5.76 -18.96
CA TYR A 221 12.32 7.15 -18.50
C TYR A 221 13.63 7.92 -18.77
N SER A 222 13.50 9.18 -19.16
CA SER A 222 14.61 10.11 -19.38
C SER A 222 15.40 10.36 -18.08
N VAL A 223 16.66 10.76 -18.22
CA VAL A 223 17.53 11.13 -17.08
C VAL A 223 16.95 12.36 -16.36
N GLN A 224 16.35 13.28 -17.11
CA GLN A 224 15.73 14.48 -16.58
C GLN A 224 14.54 14.13 -15.67
N THR A 225 13.62 13.27 -16.12
CA THR A 225 12.49 12.81 -15.31
C THR A 225 12.96 12.12 -14.03
N GLN A 226 13.99 11.25 -14.13
CA GLN A 226 14.58 10.63 -12.95
C GLN A 226 15.15 11.67 -11.97
N SER A 227 15.77 12.75 -12.49
CA SER A 227 16.30 13.84 -11.66
C SER A 227 15.19 14.60 -10.93
N ILE A 228 14.11 14.96 -11.64
CA ILE A 228 12.98 15.72 -11.04
C ILE A 228 12.28 14.88 -9.96
N VAL A 229 12.05 13.59 -10.22
CA VAL A 229 11.44 12.69 -9.22
C VAL A 229 12.36 12.56 -7.99
N ARG A 230 13.67 12.40 -8.19
CA ARG A 230 14.65 12.37 -7.10
C ARG A 230 14.65 13.65 -6.29
N GLU A 231 14.62 14.79 -6.95
CA GLU A 231 14.61 16.10 -6.30
C GLU A 231 13.33 16.28 -5.45
N ARG A 232 12.17 15.89 -5.97
CA ARG A 232 10.93 15.91 -5.19
C ARG A 232 11.01 15.01 -3.94
N LEU A 233 11.58 13.80 -4.08
CA LEU A 233 11.82 12.91 -2.95
C LEU A 233 12.81 13.48 -1.95
N ALA A 234 13.85 14.20 -2.42
CA ALA A 234 14.80 14.90 -1.55
C ALA A 234 14.10 16.00 -0.74
N HIS A 235 13.24 16.81 -1.37
CA HIS A 235 12.42 17.80 -0.65
C HIS A 235 11.52 17.14 0.38
N ILE A 236 10.84 16.05 0.03
CA ILE A 236 10.01 15.29 1.00
C ILE A 236 10.85 14.82 2.18
N ALA A 237 12.08 14.29 1.93
CA ALA A 237 12.97 13.84 2.98
C ALA A 237 13.35 14.97 3.94
N VAL A 238 13.69 16.15 3.41
CA VAL A 238 14.08 17.32 4.20
C VAL A 238 12.86 17.90 4.95
N GLU A 239 11.74 18.13 4.27
CA GLU A 239 10.50 18.67 4.85
C GLU A 239 9.97 17.77 6.00
N SER A 240 10.03 16.45 5.82
CA SER A 240 9.59 15.48 6.83
C SER A 240 10.68 15.09 7.83
N ASN A 241 11.90 15.63 7.69
CA ASN A 241 13.08 15.27 8.48
C ASN A 241 13.34 13.75 8.48
N ASP A 242 13.17 13.11 7.30
CA ASP A 242 13.29 11.66 7.12
C ASP A 242 14.71 11.27 6.71
N ALA A 243 15.54 10.97 7.71
CA ALA A 243 16.93 10.57 7.49
C ALA A 243 17.08 9.21 6.79
N ALA A 244 16.07 8.34 6.85
CA ALA A 244 16.13 7.04 6.16
C ALA A 244 15.90 7.23 4.66
N LEU A 245 14.91 8.02 4.26
CA LEU A 245 14.70 8.41 2.87
C LEU A 245 15.93 9.16 2.33
N ALA A 246 16.49 10.09 3.12
CA ALA A 246 17.70 10.81 2.75
C ALA A 246 18.88 9.87 2.48
N ARG A 247 19.14 8.91 3.36
CA ARG A 247 20.21 7.90 3.17
C ARG A 247 19.98 7.05 1.94
N TRP A 248 18.76 6.55 1.76
CA TRP A 248 18.40 5.77 0.59
C TRP A 248 18.65 6.53 -0.72
N LEU A 249 18.26 7.81 -0.78
CA LEU A 249 18.49 8.66 -1.96
C LEU A 249 19.99 8.89 -2.23
N VAL A 250 20.79 9.09 -1.17
CA VAL A 250 22.23 9.26 -1.27
C VAL A 250 22.90 7.95 -1.72
N GLU A 251 22.53 6.81 -1.18
CA GLU A 251 23.06 5.50 -1.55
C GLU A 251 22.77 5.13 -3.02
N LEU A 252 21.53 5.37 -3.48
CA LEU A 252 21.16 5.12 -4.88
C LEU A 252 21.83 6.07 -5.87
N SER A 253 22.20 7.27 -5.44
CA SER A 253 22.85 8.26 -6.30
C SER A 253 24.35 8.02 -6.48
N GLY A 254 24.96 7.16 -5.64
CA GLY A 254 26.39 6.95 -5.59
C GLY A 254 27.15 8.20 -5.13
N THR A 255 28.48 8.18 -5.22
CA THR A 255 29.36 9.31 -4.83
C THR A 255 29.16 10.60 -5.63
N SER A 256 28.25 10.60 -6.61
CA SER A 256 27.92 11.78 -7.43
C SER A 256 26.90 12.73 -6.77
N ALA A 257 26.37 12.40 -5.60
CA ALA A 257 25.38 13.22 -4.90
C ALA A 257 25.90 14.62 -4.51
N SER A 258 27.20 14.78 -4.33
CA SER A 258 27.81 16.08 -4.02
C SER A 258 27.92 17.04 -5.22
N LYS A 259 27.67 16.57 -6.45
CA LYS A 259 27.75 17.38 -7.67
C LYS A 259 26.40 17.79 -8.26
N ALA A 260 25.30 17.18 -7.84
CA ALA A 260 23.97 17.61 -8.21
C ALA A 260 23.52 18.68 -7.20
N GLY A 261 24.11 19.86 -7.37
CA GLY A 261 24.10 20.95 -6.43
C GLY A 261 22.74 21.60 -6.25
N GLY A 262 22.62 22.42 -5.34
CA GLY A 262 21.58 23.21 -4.79
C GLY A 262 21.56 23.00 -3.29
N ASP A 263 21.05 23.95 -2.57
CA ASP A 263 20.94 23.93 -1.10
C ASP A 263 20.28 22.63 -0.60
N ALA A 264 19.27 22.12 -1.31
CA ALA A 264 18.59 20.86 -0.99
C ALA A 264 19.52 19.63 -1.03
N GLY A 265 20.56 19.63 -1.86
CA GLY A 265 21.53 18.53 -1.93
C GLY A 265 22.46 18.47 -0.72
N VAL A 266 22.84 19.65 -0.19
CA VAL A 266 23.65 19.79 1.03
C VAL A 266 22.82 19.37 2.23
N GLU A 267 21.61 19.89 2.38
CA GLU A 267 20.68 19.54 3.46
C GLU A 267 20.32 18.06 3.46
N LEU A 268 20.11 17.46 2.29
CA LEU A 268 19.88 16.03 2.15
C LEU A 268 21.08 15.20 2.63
N GLY A 269 22.30 15.64 2.27
CA GLY A 269 23.55 14.99 2.70
C GLY A 269 23.74 15.09 4.21
N GLU A 270 23.49 16.24 4.80
CA GLU A 270 23.55 16.46 6.24
C GLU A 270 22.50 15.63 6.98
N LEU A 271 21.26 15.60 6.47
CA LEU A 271 20.18 14.79 7.03
C LEU A 271 20.50 13.29 6.95
N ALA A 272 21.06 12.83 5.83
CA ALA A 272 21.51 11.45 5.66
C ALA A 272 22.65 11.07 6.62
N ALA A 273 23.58 12.01 6.88
CA ALA A 273 24.71 11.84 7.77
C ALA A 273 24.32 11.99 9.24
N SER A 274 23.41 12.90 9.57
CA SER A 274 23.09 13.29 10.95
C SER A 274 22.58 12.15 11.81
N ARG A 275 21.94 11.15 11.20
CA ARG A 275 21.39 9.98 11.93
C ARG A 275 22.20 8.69 11.75
N ARG A 276 23.33 8.70 11.05
CA ARG A 276 24.29 7.59 11.03
C ARG A 276 24.98 7.45 12.39
N GLY A 277 24.28 6.88 13.35
CA GLY A 277 24.83 6.63 14.69
C GLY A 277 24.06 7.28 15.84
N LEU A 278 23.11 8.17 15.61
CA LEU A 278 22.24 8.69 16.65
C LEU A 278 21.19 7.66 17.05
N ARG A 279 21.65 6.59 17.71
CA ARG A 279 20.79 5.66 18.43
C ARG A 279 20.60 6.23 19.82
N ALA A 280 19.37 6.62 20.13
CA ALA A 280 19.04 7.06 21.47
C ALA A 280 18.17 6.01 22.17
N VAL A 281 18.28 5.92 23.48
CA VAL A 281 17.27 5.27 24.33
C VAL A 281 16.74 6.31 25.30
N ARG A 282 15.46 6.68 25.11
CA ARG A 282 14.80 7.72 25.90
C ARG A 282 13.97 7.08 27.00
N GLY A 283 14.56 6.98 28.17
CA GLY A 283 13.85 6.44 29.32
C GLY A 283 13.28 5.05 29.05
N ARG A 284 12.03 4.84 29.45
CA ARG A 284 11.25 3.62 29.25
C ARG A 284 10.30 3.81 28.05
N THR A 285 10.85 3.74 26.83
CA THR A 285 10.07 3.97 25.59
C THR A 285 9.88 2.67 24.82
N LEU A 286 8.62 2.35 24.56
CA LEU A 286 8.16 1.24 23.73
C LEU A 286 7.71 1.78 22.38
N ALA A 287 8.03 1.09 21.30
CA ALA A 287 7.52 1.40 19.97
C ALA A 287 6.55 0.31 19.49
N LEU A 288 5.60 0.72 18.66
CA LEU A 288 4.69 -0.15 17.95
C LEU A 288 4.62 0.28 16.48
N LEU A 289 4.98 -0.64 15.59
CA LEU A 289 4.92 -0.47 14.14
C LEU A 289 3.58 -0.96 13.62
N LEU A 290 2.82 -0.09 12.95
CA LEU A 290 1.44 -0.34 12.51
C LEU A 290 1.40 -0.64 11.01
N PRO A 291 0.85 -1.78 10.57
CA PRO A 291 0.74 -2.08 9.15
C PRO A 291 -0.34 -1.24 8.47
N THR A 292 -0.04 -0.77 7.25
CA THR A 292 -0.97 0.03 6.43
C THR A 292 -1.38 -0.66 5.13
N ARG A 293 -0.77 -1.80 4.79
CA ARG A 293 -0.84 -2.48 3.50
C ARG A 293 -2.23 -2.98 3.11
N SER A 294 -3.06 -3.38 4.08
CA SER A 294 -4.43 -3.81 3.84
C SER A 294 -5.39 -3.23 4.87
N ARG A 295 -6.70 -3.22 4.55
CA ARG A 295 -7.72 -2.80 5.50
C ARG A 295 -7.77 -3.74 6.71
N GLU A 296 -7.64 -5.03 6.46
CA GLU A 296 -7.69 -6.07 7.50
C GLU A 296 -6.56 -5.90 8.51
N LEU A 297 -5.32 -5.76 8.04
CA LEU A 297 -4.16 -5.49 8.92
C LEU A 297 -4.32 -4.17 9.71
N ARG A 298 -4.97 -3.15 9.14
CA ARG A 298 -5.28 -1.93 9.88
C ARG A 298 -6.30 -2.15 10.98
N ASP A 299 -7.33 -2.94 10.73
CA ASP A 299 -8.35 -3.30 11.73
C ASP A 299 -7.70 -4.10 12.89
N GLU A 300 -6.85 -5.07 12.57
CA GLU A 300 -6.07 -5.87 13.53
C GLU A 300 -5.07 -5.01 14.33
N SER A 301 -4.40 -4.08 13.66
CA SER A 301 -3.48 -3.17 14.33
C SER A 301 -4.19 -2.27 15.34
N ALA A 302 -5.40 -1.82 15.05
CA ALA A 302 -6.21 -1.06 15.98
C ALA A 302 -6.58 -1.88 17.23
N GLU A 303 -6.82 -3.19 17.06
CA GLU A 303 -7.06 -4.11 18.17
C GLU A 303 -5.79 -4.32 19.01
N VAL A 304 -4.62 -4.47 18.38
CA VAL A 304 -3.32 -4.57 19.08
C VAL A 304 -3.01 -3.28 19.85
N VAL A 305 -3.20 -2.11 19.22
CA VAL A 305 -3.04 -0.80 19.90
C VAL A 305 -3.89 -0.74 21.16
N ARG A 306 -5.12 -1.22 21.10
CA ARG A 306 -6.03 -1.26 22.25
C ARG A 306 -5.48 -2.15 23.38
N GLY A 307 -4.96 -3.33 23.02
CA GLY A 307 -4.34 -4.25 23.97
C GLY A 307 -3.07 -3.67 24.62
N VAL A 308 -2.17 -3.10 23.81
CA VAL A 308 -0.94 -2.45 24.29
C VAL A 308 -1.30 -1.26 25.19
N SER A 309 -2.25 -0.43 24.77
CA SER A 309 -2.71 0.72 25.57
C SER A 309 -3.27 0.28 26.93
N PHE A 310 -4.06 -0.78 26.95
CA PHE A 310 -4.57 -1.37 28.20
C PHE A 310 -3.43 -1.86 29.11
N ALA A 311 -2.43 -2.57 28.57
CA ALA A 311 -1.26 -3.04 29.34
C ALA A 311 -0.41 -1.90 29.92
N LEU A 312 -0.40 -0.75 29.26
CA LEU A 312 0.35 0.44 29.65
C LEU A 312 -0.49 1.45 30.47
N ASP A 313 -1.75 1.14 30.77
CA ASP A 313 -2.71 2.04 31.42
C ASP A 313 -2.88 3.39 30.66
N LEU A 314 -3.09 3.34 29.33
CA LEU A 314 -3.28 4.51 28.48
C LEU A 314 -4.75 4.65 28.02
N PRO A 315 -5.31 5.87 27.91
CA PRO A 315 -4.76 7.15 28.39
C PRO A 315 -4.74 7.20 29.92
N ARG A 316 -3.73 7.86 30.45
CA ARG A 316 -3.57 7.92 31.93
C ARG A 316 -4.53 8.93 32.53
N THR A 317 -5.24 8.50 33.56
CA THR A 317 -6.19 9.35 34.31
C THR A 317 -5.59 9.98 35.58
N THR A 318 -4.38 9.54 35.98
CA THR A 318 -3.70 10.02 37.18
C THR A 318 -2.30 10.56 36.86
N ALA A 319 -1.79 11.44 37.74
CA ALA A 319 -0.46 12.02 37.58
C ALA A 319 0.64 10.96 37.50
N ALA A 320 1.63 11.22 36.64
CA ALA A 320 2.75 10.33 36.37
C ALA A 320 3.51 9.94 37.64
N ARG A 321 3.76 8.62 37.83
CA ARG A 321 4.50 8.07 38.97
C ARG A 321 6.01 7.87 38.69
N GLY A 322 6.51 8.29 37.53
CA GLY A 322 7.91 8.11 37.13
C GLY A 322 8.27 6.71 36.58
N ASP A 323 7.39 5.72 36.75
CA ASP A 323 7.59 4.33 36.28
C ASP A 323 6.94 4.03 34.92
N GLU A 324 6.50 5.04 34.24
CA GLU A 324 5.62 4.93 33.09
C GLU A 324 6.38 4.63 31.81
N VAL A 325 5.83 3.71 31.01
CA VAL A 325 6.33 3.44 29.67
C VAL A 325 5.66 4.41 28.68
N ARG A 326 6.48 5.08 27.88
CA ARG A 326 6.03 5.90 26.76
C ARG A 326 5.80 5.00 25.56
N LEU A 327 4.65 5.13 24.88
CA LEU A 327 4.36 4.45 23.64
C LEU A 327 4.55 5.40 22.44
N LEU A 328 5.35 4.96 21.47
CA LEU A 328 5.50 5.58 20.16
C LEU A 328 4.86 4.68 19.11
N THR A 329 4.21 5.27 18.12
CA THR A 329 3.65 4.52 16.99
C THR A 329 4.12 5.12 15.68
N ARG A 330 4.37 4.27 14.67
CA ARG A 330 4.60 4.65 13.28
C ARG A 330 3.91 3.67 12.35
N GLU A 331 3.57 4.14 11.19
CA GLU A 331 3.04 3.29 10.14
C GLU A 331 4.16 2.52 9.45
N ASP A 332 3.94 1.23 9.23
CA ASP A 332 4.82 0.37 8.45
C ASP A 332 4.76 0.77 6.97
N GLY A 333 5.90 0.93 6.34
CA GLY A 333 5.95 1.21 4.91
C GLY A 333 5.45 0.01 4.08
N VAL A 334 5.08 0.32 2.83
CA VAL A 334 4.55 -0.69 1.89
C VAL A 334 5.60 -1.77 1.55
N ASP A 335 6.87 -1.47 1.74
CA ASP A 335 8.00 -2.33 1.41
C ASP A 335 9.06 -2.39 2.52
N ALA A 336 10.12 -3.16 2.30
CA ALA A 336 11.19 -3.35 3.26
C ALA A 336 11.87 -2.04 3.68
N LEU A 337 12.09 -1.11 2.75
CA LEU A 337 12.74 0.16 3.05
C LEU A 337 11.84 1.08 3.88
N GLY A 338 10.55 1.14 3.56
CA GLY A 338 9.58 1.89 4.37
C GLY A 338 9.44 1.32 5.79
N THR A 339 9.46 0.00 5.94
CA THR A 339 9.48 -0.67 7.23
C THR A 339 10.74 -0.30 8.03
N GLU A 340 11.92 -0.40 7.40
CA GLU A 340 13.19 -0.05 8.04
C GLU A 340 13.26 1.42 8.43
N ALA A 341 12.78 2.32 7.56
CA ALA A 341 12.70 3.75 7.84
C ALA A 341 11.85 4.05 9.07
N ALA A 342 10.65 3.47 9.16
CA ALA A 342 9.76 3.65 10.30
C ALA A 342 10.37 3.11 11.60
N MET A 343 11.06 1.96 11.55
CA MET A 343 11.75 1.42 12.70
C MET A 343 12.93 2.30 13.14
N GLU A 344 13.69 2.85 12.18
CA GLU A 344 14.78 3.78 12.49
C GLU A 344 14.28 5.09 13.10
N GLU A 345 13.14 5.62 12.64
CA GLU A 345 12.52 6.79 13.27
C GLU A 345 12.12 6.52 14.73
N LEU A 346 11.41 5.40 14.96
CA LEU A 346 11.00 5.00 16.31
C LEU A 346 12.20 4.88 17.27
N VAL A 347 13.29 4.29 16.77
CA VAL A 347 14.52 4.12 17.55
C VAL A 347 15.28 5.45 17.68
N GLY A 348 15.28 6.30 16.66
CA GLY A 348 15.80 7.67 16.72
C GLY A 348 15.09 8.52 17.76
N GLU A 349 13.78 8.31 17.98
CA GLU A 349 13.01 8.92 19.06
C GLU A 349 13.23 8.29 20.45
N GLY A 350 14.03 7.23 20.50
CA GLY A 350 14.48 6.65 21.76
C GLY A 350 13.79 5.35 22.17
N ALA A 351 13.12 4.65 21.27
CA ALA A 351 12.54 3.35 21.57
C ALA A 351 13.63 2.33 21.93
N ALA A 352 13.43 1.60 23.02
CA ALA A 352 14.29 0.52 23.47
C ALA A 352 13.84 -0.86 23.00
N ILE A 353 12.54 -1.03 22.77
CA ILE A 353 11.89 -2.25 22.27
C ILE A 353 10.90 -1.83 21.20
N VAL A 354 10.78 -2.63 20.12
CA VAL A 354 9.78 -2.45 19.05
C VAL A 354 8.85 -3.64 19.01
N ILE A 355 7.54 -3.41 19.02
CA ILE A 355 6.51 -4.42 18.69
C ILE A 355 6.21 -4.28 17.20
N ALA A 356 6.28 -5.39 16.43
CA ALA A 356 6.11 -5.36 14.98
C ALA A 356 5.69 -6.74 14.43
N GLY A 357 5.46 -6.83 13.11
CA GLY A 357 5.26 -8.09 12.42
C GLY A 357 3.88 -8.69 12.64
N PHE A 358 2.87 -8.08 12.06
CA PHE A 358 1.48 -8.56 12.10
C PHE A 358 1.22 -9.71 11.13
N ASP A 359 2.04 -9.82 10.10
CA ASP A 359 2.07 -10.89 9.13
C ASP A 359 3.51 -11.40 8.95
N ARG A 360 3.69 -12.53 8.27
CA ARG A 360 5.00 -13.15 8.06
C ARG A 360 5.99 -12.19 7.40
N ALA A 361 5.57 -11.49 6.35
CA ALA A 361 6.44 -10.55 5.64
C ALA A 361 6.89 -9.37 6.52
N GLY A 362 6.01 -8.85 7.37
CA GLY A 362 6.34 -7.84 8.38
C GLY A 362 7.24 -8.38 9.47
N ALA A 363 6.99 -9.61 9.93
CA ALA A 363 7.81 -10.29 10.93
C ALA A 363 9.23 -10.56 10.42
N ASP A 364 9.38 -11.01 9.18
CA ASP A 364 10.68 -11.21 8.53
C ASP A 364 11.52 -9.93 8.50
N ARG A 365 10.90 -8.83 8.04
CA ARG A 365 11.58 -7.54 7.97
C ARG A 365 11.99 -7.02 9.34
N ALA A 366 11.05 -7.07 10.29
CA ALA A 366 11.29 -6.60 11.65
C ALA A 366 12.36 -7.42 12.38
N ALA A 367 12.32 -8.75 12.24
CA ALA A 367 13.31 -9.65 12.85
C ALA A 367 14.71 -9.42 12.27
N ALA A 368 14.85 -9.43 10.93
CA ALA A 368 16.12 -9.21 10.25
C ALA A 368 16.72 -7.83 10.59
N TRP A 369 15.88 -6.79 10.61
CA TRP A 369 16.33 -5.45 10.98
C TRP A 369 16.74 -5.37 12.44
N GLY A 370 15.94 -5.93 13.36
CA GLY A 370 16.23 -5.93 14.81
C GLY A 370 17.58 -6.55 15.13
N GLU A 371 17.87 -7.73 14.57
CA GLU A 371 19.15 -8.42 14.75
C GLU A 371 20.33 -7.62 14.17
N ARG A 372 20.19 -7.03 12.95
CA ARG A 372 21.24 -6.18 12.35
C ARG A 372 21.48 -4.89 13.12
N SER A 373 20.41 -4.30 13.63
CA SER A 373 20.46 -2.96 14.26
C SER A 373 20.69 -3.00 15.77
N GLY A 374 20.76 -4.18 16.35
CA GLY A 374 20.93 -4.35 17.80
C GLY A 374 19.73 -3.86 18.60
N VAL A 375 18.50 -4.03 18.07
CA VAL A 375 17.26 -3.54 18.70
C VAL A 375 16.34 -4.70 19.02
N PRO A 376 15.92 -4.86 20.30
CA PRO A 376 14.96 -5.89 20.68
C PRO A 376 13.61 -5.71 19.99
N VAL A 377 13.08 -6.80 19.41
CA VAL A 377 11.80 -6.81 18.70
C VAL A 377 10.86 -7.88 19.27
N ILE A 378 9.61 -7.53 19.47
CA ILE A 378 8.51 -8.45 19.78
C ILE A 378 7.71 -8.67 18.51
N LEU A 379 7.73 -9.90 17.99
CA LEU A 379 7.04 -10.29 16.77
C LEU A 379 5.64 -10.82 17.10
N LEU A 380 4.63 -10.32 16.39
CA LEU A 380 3.22 -10.74 16.56
C LEU A 380 2.83 -11.89 15.65
N ALA A 381 3.56 -12.12 14.54
CA ALA A 381 3.40 -13.26 13.64
C ALA A 381 4.71 -14.05 13.54
N GLU A 382 4.63 -15.27 13.00
CA GLU A 382 5.77 -16.15 12.78
C GLU A 382 6.60 -15.66 11.58
N PRO A 383 7.91 -15.37 11.76
CA PRO A 383 8.82 -15.10 10.64
C PRO A 383 9.19 -16.40 9.92
N SER A 384 9.77 -16.26 8.73
CA SER A 384 10.38 -17.37 8.00
C SER A 384 11.56 -17.96 8.80
N PRO A 385 11.87 -19.26 8.63
CA PRO A 385 12.92 -19.94 9.43
C PRO A 385 14.30 -19.26 9.37
N GLU A 386 14.65 -18.66 8.22
CA GLU A 386 15.92 -17.92 8.05
C GLU A 386 15.99 -16.64 8.88
N ASN A 387 14.84 -16.03 9.18
CA ASN A 387 14.71 -14.81 9.96
C ASN A 387 14.29 -15.07 11.42
N TRP A 388 14.36 -16.33 11.86
CA TRP A 388 14.05 -16.66 13.25
C TRP A 388 14.90 -15.87 14.24
N PRO A 389 14.30 -15.27 15.28
CA PRO A 389 15.03 -14.49 16.27
C PRO A 389 16.16 -15.28 16.95
N ARG A 390 17.38 -14.74 16.91
CA ARG A 390 18.57 -15.41 17.47
C ARG A 390 18.97 -14.85 18.83
N GLN A 391 19.05 -13.52 18.95
CA GLN A 391 19.55 -12.87 20.17
C GLN A 391 18.60 -11.79 20.71
N LEU A 392 17.98 -11.01 19.84
CA LEU A 392 17.26 -9.80 20.22
C LEU A 392 15.75 -9.92 20.09
N GLY A 393 15.27 -10.71 19.12
CA GLY A 393 13.85 -10.89 18.90
C GLY A 393 13.21 -11.91 19.82
N VAL A 394 11.91 -11.75 20.08
CA VAL A 394 11.04 -12.76 20.70
C VAL A 394 9.73 -12.83 19.91
N MET A 395 9.14 -14.02 19.82
CA MET A 395 7.91 -14.26 19.08
C MET A 395 6.74 -14.51 20.02
N LEU A 396 5.70 -13.71 19.87
CA LEU A 396 4.41 -13.93 20.53
C LEU A 396 3.38 -14.57 19.58
N GLY A 397 3.57 -14.46 18.26
CA GLY A 397 2.74 -15.16 17.28
C GLY A 397 2.76 -16.67 17.47
N GLN A 398 1.76 -17.35 16.94
CA GLN A 398 1.68 -18.80 17.01
C GLN A 398 2.28 -19.41 15.74
N PRO A 399 3.13 -20.47 15.83
CA PRO A 399 3.58 -21.20 14.65
C PRO A 399 2.41 -21.84 13.91
N ILE A 400 2.30 -21.55 12.60
CA ILE A 400 1.21 -22.04 11.77
C ILE A 400 1.14 -23.57 11.73
N ALA A 401 2.28 -24.25 11.73
CA ALA A 401 2.34 -25.72 11.77
C ALA A 401 1.66 -26.31 13.01
N ALA A 402 1.78 -25.66 14.16
CA ALA A 402 1.14 -26.10 15.40
C ALA A 402 -0.39 -25.89 15.33
N GLU A 403 -0.86 -24.82 14.74
CA GLU A 403 -2.29 -24.57 14.52
C GLU A 403 -2.89 -25.60 13.57
N LEU A 404 -2.23 -25.82 12.44
CA LEU A 404 -2.65 -26.83 11.46
C LEU A 404 -2.65 -28.24 12.06
N GLN A 405 -1.74 -28.54 12.98
CA GLN A 405 -1.70 -29.86 13.65
C GLN A 405 -2.95 -30.14 14.49
N VAL A 406 -3.40 -29.16 15.27
CA VAL A 406 -4.62 -29.34 16.08
C VAL A 406 -5.87 -29.34 15.21
N LEU A 407 -5.90 -28.54 14.14
CA LEU A 407 -6.98 -28.56 13.14
C LEU A 407 -7.07 -29.88 12.40
N ALA A 408 -5.93 -30.40 11.92
CA ALA A 408 -5.89 -31.67 11.20
C ALA A 408 -6.46 -32.84 12.05
N ARG A 409 -6.07 -32.92 13.31
CA ARG A 409 -6.62 -33.88 14.26
C ARG A 409 -8.12 -33.69 14.46
N ALA A 410 -8.56 -32.46 14.71
CA ALA A 410 -9.97 -32.17 14.94
C ALA A 410 -10.86 -32.46 13.70
N ILE A 411 -10.33 -32.31 12.50
CA ILE A 411 -10.95 -32.63 11.23
C ILE A 411 -10.99 -34.17 11.03
N ALA A 412 -9.89 -34.88 11.31
CA ALA A 412 -9.80 -36.32 11.26
C ALA A 412 -10.77 -36.98 12.24
N ASP A 413 -10.87 -36.50 13.48
CA ASP A 413 -11.79 -37.00 14.51
C ASP A 413 -13.28 -36.91 14.10
N ARG A 414 -13.59 -36.04 13.13
CA ARG A 414 -14.91 -35.90 12.52
C ARG A 414 -15.11 -36.80 11.29
N GLY A 415 -14.15 -37.66 11.02
CA GLY A 415 -14.23 -38.67 9.96
C GLY A 415 -13.91 -38.16 8.55
N ALA A 416 -13.39 -36.92 8.40
CA ALA A 416 -12.98 -36.45 7.10
C ALA A 416 -11.66 -37.10 6.67
N LYS A 417 -11.66 -37.74 5.51
CA LYS A 417 -10.47 -38.38 4.90
C LYS A 417 -9.80 -37.51 3.86
N THR A 418 -10.52 -36.54 3.32
CA THR A 418 -10.05 -35.61 2.30
C THR A 418 -10.47 -34.21 2.69
N ALA A 419 -9.53 -33.26 2.66
CA ALA A 419 -9.78 -31.85 2.94
C ALA A 419 -9.20 -30.97 1.82
N ALA A 420 -9.86 -29.85 1.56
CA ALA A 420 -9.28 -28.77 0.76
C ALA A 420 -8.53 -27.82 1.68
N PHE A 421 -7.41 -27.28 1.19
CA PHE A 421 -6.62 -26.29 1.91
C PHE A 421 -6.71 -24.95 1.20
N VAL A 422 -6.96 -23.90 1.97
CA VAL A 422 -7.09 -22.52 1.49
C VAL A 422 -6.11 -21.66 2.29
N THR A 423 -5.28 -20.88 1.59
CA THR A 423 -4.23 -20.07 2.22
C THR A 423 -3.96 -18.78 1.45
N ASP A 424 -3.44 -17.78 2.13
CA ASP A 424 -2.86 -16.59 1.51
C ASP A 424 -1.37 -16.78 1.19
N GLU A 425 -0.71 -17.78 1.80
CA GLU A 425 0.73 -18.01 1.68
C GLU A 425 1.09 -19.42 1.20
N LEU A 426 1.89 -19.52 0.12
CA LEU A 426 2.36 -20.80 -0.42
C LEU A 426 3.23 -21.60 0.56
N ALA A 427 3.98 -20.92 1.44
CA ALA A 427 4.81 -21.59 2.43
C ALA A 427 4.01 -22.50 3.37
N ASP A 428 2.75 -22.17 3.63
CA ASP A 428 1.86 -22.95 4.50
C ASP A 428 1.41 -24.27 3.87
N GLU A 429 1.40 -24.38 2.54
CA GLU A 429 1.00 -25.61 1.84
C GLU A 429 1.89 -26.80 2.19
N THR A 430 3.19 -26.57 2.29
CA THR A 430 4.15 -27.63 2.66
C THR A 430 3.92 -28.09 4.10
N ALA A 431 3.75 -27.14 5.02
CA ALA A 431 3.46 -27.44 6.42
C ALA A 431 2.11 -28.17 6.56
N ALA A 432 1.08 -27.71 5.86
CA ALA A 432 -0.25 -28.32 5.85
C ALA A 432 -0.20 -29.76 5.34
N SER A 433 0.45 -30.02 4.20
CA SER A 433 0.56 -31.35 3.61
C SER A 433 1.21 -32.36 4.55
N ALA A 434 2.29 -31.99 5.21
CA ALA A 434 2.98 -32.84 6.18
C ALA A 434 2.09 -33.16 7.39
N VAL A 435 1.44 -32.14 7.95
CA VAL A 435 0.64 -32.25 9.17
C VAL A 435 -0.66 -33.02 8.95
N PHE A 436 -1.40 -32.72 7.87
CA PHE A 436 -2.66 -33.40 7.54
C PHE A 436 -2.40 -34.85 7.14
N GLY A 437 -1.33 -35.11 6.37
CA GLY A 437 -0.91 -36.48 6.07
C GLY A 437 -0.61 -37.31 7.32
N GLY A 438 0.07 -36.72 8.30
CA GLY A 438 0.31 -37.31 9.61
C GLY A 438 -0.97 -37.61 10.42
N ALA A 439 -2.04 -36.86 10.19
CA ALA A 439 -3.36 -37.09 10.80
C ALA A 439 -4.26 -38.05 9.98
N GLY A 440 -3.78 -38.60 8.86
CA GLY A 440 -4.54 -39.48 7.98
C GLY A 440 -5.57 -38.78 7.09
N VAL A 441 -5.40 -37.47 6.86
CA VAL A 441 -6.25 -36.66 5.99
C VAL A 441 -5.46 -36.27 4.73
N SER A 442 -5.96 -36.62 3.55
CA SER A 442 -5.37 -36.21 2.27
C SER A 442 -5.78 -34.78 1.94
N LEU A 443 -4.82 -33.93 1.65
CA LEU A 443 -5.11 -32.59 1.16
C LEU A 443 -5.23 -32.56 -0.37
N LEU A 444 -6.23 -31.83 -0.85
CA LEU A 444 -6.32 -31.41 -2.24
C LEU A 444 -5.34 -30.25 -2.49
N PRO A 445 -4.96 -29.99 -3.76
CA PRO A 445 -4.11 -28.85 -4.08
C PRO A 445 -4.63 -27.57 -3.44
N ALA A 446 -3.71 -26.80 -2.84
CA ALA A 446 -4.06 -25.58 -2.13
C ALA A 446 -4.65 -24.52 -3.08
N VAL A 447 -5.62 -23.77 -2.58
CA VAL A 447 -6.21 -22.63 -3.28
C VAL A 447 -5.83 -21.36 -2.56
N ARG A 448 -5.34 -20.38 -3.34
CA ARG A 448 -4.92 -19.10 -2.81
C ARG A 448 -6.07 -18.10 -2.77
N CYS A 449 -6.18 -17.37 -1.69
CA CYS A 449 -7.16 -16.30 -1.49
C CYS A 449 -6.78 -14.96 -2.09
N ASP A 450 -5.51 -14.70 -2.31
CA ASP A 450 -5.00 -13.45 -2.89
C ASP A 450 -5.20 -13.34 -4.41
N VAL A 451 -5.69 -14.41 -5.05
CA VAL A 451 -6.03 -14.39 -6.48
C VAL A 451 -7.34 -13.62 -6.69
N PRO A 452 -7.34 -12.54 -7.49
CA PRO A 452 -8.55 -11.79 -7.77
C PRO A 452 -9.66 -12.65 -8.41
N LEU A 453 -10.92 -12.33 -8.09
CA LEU A 453 -12.07 -12.92 -8.78
C LEU A 453 -11.99 -12.62 -10.29
N THR A 454 -11.97 -13.66 -11.11
CA THR A 454 -11.90 -13.53 -12.57
C THR A 454 -13.21 -13.05 -13.19
N GLU A 455 -14.35 -13.26 -12.51
CA GLU A 455 -15.68 -12.84 -12.97
C GLU A 455 -16.56 -12.44 -11.77
N ALA A 456 -17.25 -11.31 -11.92
CA ALA A 456 -18.19 -10.84 -10.90
C ALA A 456 -19.31 -11.85 -10.65
N GLY A 457 -19.46 -12.30 -9.42
CA GLY A 457 -20.52 -13.21 -8.99
C GLY A 457 -20.17 -14.69 -9.00
N LYS A 458 -19.01 -15.11 -9.51
CA LYS A 458 -18.52 -16.50 -9.37
C LYS A 458 -17.70 -16.65 -8.10
N SER A 459 -17.82 -17.82 -7.45
CA SER A 459 -16.94 -18.21 -6.33
C SER A 459 -15.49 -18.28 -6.81
N ARG A 460 -14.56 -17.73 -6.00
CA ARG A 460 -13.12 -17.93 -6.25
C ARG A 460 -12.66 -19.36 -5.96
N PHE A 461 -13.49 -20.12 -5.24
CA PHE A 461 -13.19 -21.47 -4.82
C PHE A 461 -13.74 -22.49 -5.80
N PRO A 462 -13.00 -23.55 -6.15
CA PRO A 462 -13.42 -24.58 -7.08
C PRO A 462 -14.33 -25.62 -6.38
N LEU A 463 -15.47 -25.17 -5.85
CA LEU A 463 -16.37 -25.98 -5.02
C LEU A 463 -16.84 -27.28 -5.70
N ASP A 464 -17.11 -27.24 -7.00
CA ASP A 464 -17.53 -28.42 -7.76
C ASP A 464 -16.41 -29.46 -7.92
N ILE A 465 -15.15 -28.97 -8.09
CA ILE A 465 -13.97 -29.84 -8.16
C ILE A 465 -13.77 -30.50 -6.80
N TRP A 466 -13.82 -29.76 -5.72
CA TRP A 466 -13.67 -30.28 -4.37
C TRP A 466 -14.75 -31.30 -4.03
N ARG A 467 -15.99 -31.04 -4.42
CA ARG A 467 -17.10 -31.97 -4.22
C ARG A 467 -16.89 -33.29 -4.97
N LYS A 468 -16.48 -33.23 -6.24
CA LYS A 468 -16.15 -34.39 -7.05
C LYS A 468 -14.96 -35.18 -6.49
N SER A 469 -14.00 -34.53 -5.88
CA SER A 469 -12.84 -35.13 -5.22
C SER A 469 -13.14 -35.68 -3.82
N GLY A 470 -14.39 -35.60 -3.36
CA GLY A 470 -14.80 -36.11 -2.06
C GLY A 470 -14.37 -35.29 -0.86
N ALA A 471 -14.02 -34.02 -1.03
CA ALA A 471 -13.70 -33.14 0.08
C ALA A 471 -14.93 -32.94 0.99
N ALA A 472 -14.77 -33.32 2.27
CA ALA A 472 -15.77 -33.16 3.31
C ALA A 472 -15.35 -32.08 4.33
N ALA A 473 -14.11 -31.61 4.25
CA ALA A 473 -13.55 -30.60 5.13
C ALA A 473 -12.72 -29.55 4.35
N TRP A 474 -12.60 -28.39 4.94
CA TRP A 474 -11.81 -27.27 4.44
C TRP A 474 -10.99 -26.71 5.59
N ALA A 475 -9.71 -26.54 5.41
CA ALA A 475 -8.84 -25.86 6.36
C ALA A 475 -8.41 -24.50 5.78
N VAL A 476 -8.53 -23.44 6.55
CA VAL A 476 -8.18 -22.08 6.15
C VAL A 476 -7.03 -21.60 7.01
N SER A 477 -5.91 -21.25 6.35
CA SER A 477 -4.77 -20.56 6.92
C SER A 477 -4.60 -19.24 6.17
N GLY A 478 -4.94 -18.13 6.78
CA GLY A 478 -4.86 -16.83 6.12
C GLY A 478 -5.84 -15.82 6.69
N SER A 479 -6.15 -14.82 5.88
CA SER A 479 -6.93 -13.68 6.31
C SER A 479 -8.38 -14.03 6.69
N ARG A 480 -8.93 -13.24 7.60
CA ARG A 480 -10.35 -13.33 8.00
C ARG A 480 -11.30 -13.15 6.80
N SER A 481 -10.91 -12.31 5.83
CA SER A 481 -11.70 -12.11 4.60
C SER A 481 -11.77 -13.38 3.76
N CYS A 482 -10.68 -14.12 3.67
CA CYS A 482 -10.61 -15.41 3.01
C CYS A 482 -11.56 -16.44 3.64
N ALA A 483 -11.51 -16.56 4.96
CA ALA A 483 -12.39 -17.46 5.71
C ALA A 483 -13.86 -17.10 5.53
N ARG A 484 -14.20 -15.83 5.58
CA ARG A 484 -15.56 -15.30 5.38
C ARG A 484 -16.09 -15.65 4.00
N ASP A 485 -15.30 -15.45 2.97
CA ASP A 485 -15.69 -15.75 1.59
C ASP A 485 -15.94 -17.25 1.40
N LEU A 486 -15.04 -18.09 1.93
CA LEU A 486 -15.21 -19.54 1.85
C LEU A 486 -16.48 -20.01 2.58
N VAL A 487 -16.70 -19.58 3.83
CA VAL A 487 -17.88 -19.97 4.61
C VAL A 487 -19.17 -19.53 3.93
N ARG A 488 -19.19 -18.31 3.38
CA ARG A 488 -20.32 -17.77 2.62
C ARG A 488 -20.61 -18.63 1.36
N ASP A 489 -19.59 -18.94 0.59
CA ASP A 489 -19.74 -19.67 -0.67
C ASP A 489 -20.11 -21.14 -0.43
N LEU A 490 -19.54 -21.79 0.58
CA LEU A 490 -19.95 -23.12 1.02
C LEU A 490 -21.41 -23.12 1.54
N GLY A 491 -21.80 -22.10 2.28
CA GLY A 491 -23.18 -21.95 2.77
C GLY A 491 -24.19 -21.83 1.62
N ARG A 492 -23.87 -21.05 0.58
CA ARG A 492 -24.69 -20.93 -0.64
C ARG A 492 -24.76 -22.24 -1.41
N ALA A 493 -23.60 -22.87 -1.66
CA ALA A 493 -23.53 -24.14 -2.40
C ALA A 493 -24.32 -25.28 -1.72
N ARG A 494 -24.43 -25.26 -0.39
CA ARG A 494 -25.23 -26.25 0.35
C ARG A 494 -26.73 -26.00 0.23
N LEU A 495 -27.17 -24.77 0.09
CA LEU A 495 -28.57 -24.43 -0.14
C LEU A 495 -29.06 -24.90 -1.52
N GLU A 496 -28.16 -24.92 -2.51
CA GLU A 496 -28.47 -25.30 -3.89
C GLU A 496 -28.43 -26.82 -4.13
N VAL A 497 -27.76 -27.60 -3.27
CA VAL A 497 -27.58 -29.04 -3.45
C VAL A 497 -28.05 -29.82 -2.23
N ALA A 498 -29.08 -30.60 -2.40
CA ALA A 498 -29.72 -31.45 -1.38
C ALA A 498 -28.86 -32.67 -0.91
N ASP A 499 -27.57 -32.50 -0.70
CA ASP A 499 -26.70 -33.54 -0.15
C ASP A 499 -26.78 -33.54 1.39
N ARG A 500 -27.93 -34.03 1.88
CA ARG A 500 -28.38 -33.96 3.28
C ARG A 500 -27.64 -34.90 4.24
N GLY A 501 -26.55 -35.55 3.83
CA GLY A 501 -25.98 -36.64 4.63
C GLY A 501 -24.56 -36.44 5.16
N LYS A 502 -23.77 -35.53 4.65
CA LYS A 502 -22.35 -35.38 5.07
C LYS A 502 -22.12 -34.07 5.79
N PRO A 503 -21.62 -34.07 7.04
CA PRO A 503 -21.27 -32.85 7.72
C PRO A 503 -20.13 -32.14 6.96
N GLN A 504 -20.34 -30.86 6.62
CA GLN A 504 -19.28 -30.00 6.10
C GLN A 504 -18.55 -29.37 7.28
N VAL A 505 -17.24 -29.52 7.31
CA VAL A 505 -16.39 -29.03 8.41
C VAL A 505 -15.41 -28.00 7.86
N VAL A 506 -15.45 -26.79 8.41
CA VAL A 506 -14.46 -25.75 8.13
C VAL A 506 -13.60 -25.55 9.36
N GLY A 507 -12.29 -25.70 9.22
CA GLY A 507 -11.30 -25.42 10.25
C GLY A 507 -10.59 -24.09 9.98
N LEU A 508 -10.56 -23.21 10.97
CA LEU A 508 -9.97 -21.87 10.88
C LEU A 508 -8.75 -21.77 11.79
N THR A 509 -7.65 -21.21 11.29
CA THR A 509 -6.51 -20.79 12.11
C THR A 509 -6.86 -19.53 12.94
N LEU A 510 -5.98 -19.08 13.81
CA LEU A 510 -6.19 -17.91 14.65
C LEU A 510 -6.47 -16.63 13.84
N GLU A 511 -5.69 -16.42 12.78
CA GLU A 511 -5.89 -15.28 11.87
C GLU A 511 -7.21 -15.36 11.11
N ALA A 512 -7.58 -16.56 10.66
CA ALA A 512 -8.81 -16.83 9.93
C ALA A 512 -10.07 -16.74 10.81
N GLY A 513 -9.94 -16.55 12.12
CA GLY A 513 -11.04 -16.60 13.08
C GLY A 513 -12.19 -15.65 12.74
N LEU A 514 -13.42 -16.20 12.66
CA LEU A 514 -14.64 -15.47 12.36
C LEU A 514 -15.48 -15.23 13.60
N PRO A 515 -16.16 -14.07 13.71
CA PRO A 515 -17.17 -13.85 14.75
C PRO A 515 -18.40 -14.74 14.48
N HIS A 516 -19.11 -15.14 15.55
CA HIS A 516 -20.29 -16.04 15.46
C HIS A 516 -21.34 -15.62 14.43
N ARG A 517 -21.58 -14.32 14.27
CA ARG A 517 -22.56 -13.78 13.31
C ARG A 517 -22.20 -14.02 11.83
N GLU A 518 -20.95 -14.36 11.55
CA GLU A 518 -20.45 -14.61 10.18
C GLU A 518 -20.40 -16.11 9.85
N ILE A 519 -20.82 -16.96 10.79
CA ILE A 519 -20.80 -18.41 10.66
C ILE A 519 -22.12 -18.88 10.07
N ALA A 520 -22.05 -19.68 9.01
CA ALA A 520 -23.24 -20.29 8.43
C ALA A 520 -23.72 -21.44 9.32
N ALA A 521 -24.96 -21.39 9.81
CA ALA A 521 -25.56 -22.41 10.68
C ALA A 521 -25.57 -23.83 10.05
N SER A 522 -25.43 -23.93 8.72
CA SER A 522 -25.38 -25.19 7.98
C SER A 522 -23.97 -25.83 7.93
N ILE A 523 -22.94 -25.14 8.45
CA ILE A 523 -21.54 -25.58 8.38
C ILE A 523 -20.99 -25.74 9.78
N THR A 524 -20.36 -26.89 10.05
CA THR A 524 -19.62 -27.09 11.29
C THR A 524 -18.30 -26.32 11.23
N THR A 525 -18.20 -25.20 11.94
CA THR A 525 -17.00 -24.38 11.94
C THR A 525 -16.18 -24.61 13.20
N LEU A 526 -14.92 -24.97 13.00
CA LEU A 526 -13.91 -25.16 14.03
C LEU A 526 -12.93 -23.99 13.98
N SER A 527 -12.53 -23.48 15.12
CA SER A 527 -11.48 -22.44 15.20
C SER A 527 -10.41 -22.85 16.19
N VAL A 528 -9.17 -22.55 15.86
CA VAL A 528 -8.05 -22.64 16.81
C VAL A 528 -8.14 -21.44 17.76
N GLY A 529 -7.92 -21.69 19.04
CA GLY A 529 -7.71 -20.63 20.02
C GLY A 529 -8.89 -19.67 20.21
N ALA A 530 -10.10 -20.20 20.42
CA ALA A 530 -11.27 -19.36 20.67
C ALA A 530 -11.25 -18.65 22.04
N GLY A 531 -10.47 -19.12 23.01
CA GLY A 531 -10.35 -18.54 24.35
C GLY A 531 -9.23 -17.51 24.44
N ILE A 532 -9.50 -16.37 25.04
CA ILE A 532 -8.48 -15.34 25.34
C ILE A 532 -7.79 -15.64 26.68
N VAL A 533 -8.52 -16.21 27.62
CA VAL A 533 -7.98 -16.64 28.91
C VAL A 533 -7.69 -18.13 28.82
N PRO A 534 -6.44 -18.58 28.92
CA PRO A 534 -6.04 -19.97 28.62
C PRO A 534 -6.77 -21.05 29.41
N LEU A 535 -7.18 -20.72 30.61
CA LEU A 535 -7.86 -21.63 31.53
C LEU A 535 -9.38 -21.51 31.46
N ALA A 536 -9.92 -20.56 30.71
CA ALA A 536 -11.36 -20.41 30.56
C ALA A 536 -11.94 -21.53 29.69
N SER A 537 -12.97 -22.20 30.15
CA SER A 537 -13.65 -23.26 29.43
C SER A 537 -14.64 -22.73 28.39
N ASP A 538 -15.15 -21.53 28.61
CA ASP A 538 -16.12 -20.86 27.77
C ASP A 538 -16.07 -19.32 27.90
N ALA A 539 -16.87 -18.65 27.07
CA ALA A 539 -16.97 -17.20 27.05
C ALA A 539 -17.45 -16.59 28.39
N ALA A 540 -18.30 -17.29 29.14
CA ALA A 540 -18.81 -16.80 30.41
C ALA A 540 -17.74 -16.85 31.51
N GLU A 541 -16.80 -17.81 31.43
CA GLU A 541 -15.65 -17.89 32.33
C GLU A 541 -14.65 -16.79 32.03
N GLU A 542 -14.38 -16.48 30.75
CA GLU A 542 -13.56 -15.35 30.35
C GLU A 542 -14.11 -14.02 30.87
N GLU A 543 -15.41 -13.80 30.79
CA GLU A 543 -16.05 -12.58 31.26
C GLU A 543 -16.04 -12.42 32.78
N ARG A 544 -15.82 -13.51 33.53
CA ARG A 544 -15.61 -13.46 34.99
C ARG A 544 -14.20 -13.01 35.36
N ASP A 545 -13.24 -13.05 34.43
CA ASP A 545 -11.90 -12.55 34.66
C ASP A 545 -11.90 -11.04 34.91
N GLU A 546 -11.26 -10.61 35.99
CA GLU A 546 -11.27 -9.20 36.42
C GLU A 546 -10.56 -8.27 35.44
N GLU A 547 -9.47 -8.72 34.80
CA GLU A 547 -8.76 -7.91 33.80
C GLU A 547 -9.57 -7.78 32.52
N VAL A 548 -10.23 -8.85 32.07
CA VAL A 548 -11.15 -8.83 30.92
C VAL A 548 -12.31 -7.88 31.18
N ARG A 549 -12.90 -7.92 32.38
CA ARG A 549 -13.96 -6.98 32.77
C ARG A 549 -13.48 -5.53 32.77
N ARG A 550 -12.29 -5.25 33.31
CA ARG A 550 -11.71 -3.90 33.28
C ARG A 550 -11.48 -3.43 31.85
N HIS A 551 -11.01 -4.31 30.96
CA HIS A 551 -10.87 -3.99 29.54
C HIS A 551 -12.22 -3.64 28.90
N MET A 552 -13.25 -4.46 29.13
CA MET A 552 -14.61 -4.21 28.64
C MET A 552 -15.18 -2.89 29.15
N GLN A 553 -14.91 -2.53 30.40
CA GLN A 553 -15.30 -1.24 30.99
C GLN A 553 -14.56 -0.06 30.33
N ALA A 554 -13.27 -0.23 30.02
CA ALA A 554 -12.43 0.83 29.44
C ALA A 554 -12.75 1.09 27.96
N PHE A 555 -13.05 0.04 27.19
CA PHE A 555 -13.17 0.13 25.73
C PHE A 555 -14.56 -0.19 25.17
N GLY A 556 -15.50 -0.64 26.00
CA GLY A 556 -16.86 -0.98 25.58
C GLY A 556 -16.99 -2.22 24.69
N VAL A 557 -15.89 -2.96 24.47
CA VAL A 557 -15.85 -4.13 23.60
C VAL A 557 -15.09 -5.28 24.26
N ARG A 558 -15.52 -6.51 23.94
CA ARG A 558 -14.80 -7.71 24.37
C ARG A 558 -13.43 -7.77 23.67
N PRO A 559 -12.34 -8.14 24.38
CA PRO A 559 -11.05 -8.33 23.76
C PRO A 559 -11.12 -9.45 22.70
N SER A 560 -10.48 -9.22 21.56
CA SER A 560 -10.21 -10.22 20.53
C SER A 560 -8.86 -10.90 20.76
N TYR A 561 -8.52 -11.88 19.92
CA TYR A 561 -7.19 -12.47 19.91
C TYR A 561 -6.10 -11.41 19.72
N TRP A 562 -6.25 -10.49 18.77
CA TRP A 562 -5.29 -9.42 18.51
C TRP A 562 -5.18 -8.44 19.67
N THR A 563 -6.29 -8.12 20.32
CA THR A 563 -6.27 -7.32 21.55
C THR A 563 -5.52 -8.04 22.68
N ALA A 564 -5.75 -9.33 22.85
CA ALA A 564 -5.08 -10.14 23.86
C ALA A 564 -3.56 -10.26 23.58
N LEU A 565 -3.19 -10.46 22.31
CA LEU A 565 -1.80 -10.54 21.87
C LEU A 565 -1.07 -9.20 22.10
N GLY A 566 -1.73 -8.08 21.74
CA GLY A 566 -1.21 -6.73 22.01
C GLY A 566 -1.03 -6.46 23.50
N ARG A 567 -1.99 -6.89 24.34
CA ARG A 567 -1.88 -6.79 25.80
C ARG A 567 -0.69 -7.58 26.32
N ASP A 568 -0.51 -8.81 25.88
CA ASP A 568 0.60 -9.67 26.30
C ASP A 568 1.95 -9.08 25.87
N ALA A 569 2.06 -8.56 24.64
CA ALA A 569 3.24 -7.84 24.16
C ALA A 569 3.54 -6.60 25.03
N GLY A 570 2.51 -5.81 25.34
CA GLY A 570 2.64 -4.62 26.18
C GLY A 570 3.09 -4.94 27.60
N VAL A 571 2.55 -5.99 28.21
CA VAL A 571 2.94 -6.43 29.57
C VAL A 571 4.38 -6.93 29.61
N LEU A 572 4.81 -7.75 28.64
CA LEU A 572 6.19 -8.21 28.56
C LEU A 572 7.14 -7.04 28.35
N ALA A 573 6.83 -6.15 27.41
CA ALA A 573 7.64 -4.96 27.16
C ALA A 573 7.73 -4.05 28.41
N ARG A 574 6.60 -3.79 29.08
CA ARG A 574 6.58 -3.01 30.32
C ARG A 574 7.49 -3.61 31.40
N ARG A 575 7.44 -4.93 31.58
CA ARG A 575 8.30 -5.66 32.53
C ARG A 575 9.77 -5.56 32.15
N ALA A 576 10.09 -5.77 30.87
CA ALA A 576 11.45 -5.68 30.36
C ALA A 576 12.04 -4.26 30.54
N LEU A 577 11.23 -3.25 30.27
CA LEU A 577 11.63 -1.85 30.37
C LEU A 577 11.73 -1.35 31.84
N ALA A 578 11.13 -2.04 32.79
CA ALA A 578 11.16 -1.63 34.20
C ALA A 578 12.57 -1.55 34.78
N ALA A 579 13.51 -2.34 34.26
CA ALA A 579 14.92 -2.34 34.67
C ALA A 579 15.74 -1.18 34.08
N LEU A 580 15.19 -0.46 33.07
CA LEU A 580 15.91 0.62 32.41
C LEU A 580 15.83 1.93 33.20
N PRO A 581 16.91 2.75 33.20
CA PRO A 581 16.85 4.12 33.71
C PRO A 581 15.84 4.97 32.95
N THR A 582 15.27 5.95 33.65
CA THR A 582 14.30 6.90 33.04
C THR A 582 14.97 8.00 32.23
N THR A 583 16.28 8.18 32.35
CA THR A 583 17.06 9.19 31.64
C THR A 583 17.28 8.82 30.18
N THR A 584 17.42 9.82 29.31
CA THR A 584 17.78 9.64 27.90
C THR A 584 19.30 9.46 27.79
N THR A 585 19.74 8.55 26.93
CA THR A 585 21.14 8.44 26.51
C THR A 585 21.24 8.33 25.00
N ALA A 586 22.27 8.92 24.43
CA ALA A 586 22.68 8.81 23.03
C ALA A 586 24.12 8.28 22.90
N GLU A 587 24.79 8.02 24.02
CA GLU A 587 26.13 7.42 24.04
C GLU A 587 26.04 5.96 23.57
N ALA A 588 26.81 5.60 22.53
CA ALA A 588 26.69 4.33 21.84
C ALA A 588 26.82 3.11 22.78
N ALA A 589 27.79 3.14 23.71
CA ALA A 589 28.01 2.06 24.67
C ALA A 589 26.82 1.90 25.62
N GLU A 590 26.28 3.01 26.13
CA GLU A 590 25.15 2.98 27.05
C GLU A 590 23.85 2.61 26.32
N VAL A 591 23.66 3.03 25.07
CA VAL A 591 22.53 2.61 24.22
C VAL A 591 22.53 1.09 24.03
N THR A 592 23.69 0.52 23.66
CA THR A 592 23.84 -0.93 23.49
C THR A 592 23.54 -1.67 24.81
N LYS A 593 24.13 -1.23 25.88
CA LYS A 593 23.88 -1.81 27.21
C LYS A 593 22.41 -1.79 27.61
N ARG A 594 21.71 -0.67 27.37
CA ARG A 594 20.28 -0.58 27.68
C ARG A 594 19.43 -1.51 26.82
N ARG A 595 19.79 -1.69 25.55
CA ARG A 595 19.10 -2.63 24.65
C ARG A 595 19.36 -4.08 25.04
N ASP A 596 20.60 -4.41 25.42
CA ASP A 596 20.93 -5.74 25.94
C ASP A 596 20.14 -6.04 27.23
N LEU A 597 20.02 -5.05 28.11
CA LEU A 597 19.19 -5.16 29.31
C LEU A 597 17.70 -5.34 28.97
N ALA A 598 17.19 -4.63 27.95
CA ALA A 598 15.83 -4.79 27.49
C ALA A 598 15.58 -6.18 26.88
N ALA A 599 16.52 -6.69 26.06
CA ALA A 599 16.45 -8.04 25.50
C ALA A 599 16.47 -9.13 26.59
N ALA A 600 17.39 -9.01 27.54
CA ALA A 600 17.45 -9.90 28.72
C ALA A 600 16.17 -9.79 29.56
N GLY A 601 15.64 -8.57 29.70
CA GLY A 601 14.39 -8.29 30.37
C GLY A 601 13.20 -9.00 29.73
N LEU A 602 13.12 -9.04 28.39
CA LEU A 602 12.09 -9.77 27.66
C LEU A 602 12.13 -11.27 27.95
N MET A 603 13.33 -11.87 27.99
CA MET A 603 13.51 -13.29 28.27
C MET A 603 13.21 -13.65 29.73
N SER A 604 13.47 -12.73 30.65
CA SER A 604 13.25 -12.94 32.09
C SER A 604 11.87 -12.48 32.56
N ALA A 605 11.16 -11.70 31.79
CA ALA A 605 9.83 -11.20 32.15
C ALA A 605 8.85 -12.34 32.42
N ARG A 606 8.16 -12.24 33.55
CA ARG A 606 7.11 -13.18 33.96
C ARG A 606 5.86 -12.41 34.31
N ALA A 607 4.77 -12.76 33.65
CA ALA A 607 3.46 -12.17 33.90
C ALA A 607 2.36 -13.15 33.51
N ARG A 608 1.16 -12.94 34.01
CA ARG A 608 -0.03 -13.65 33.52
C ARG A 608 -0.31 -13.19 32.09
N MET A 609 -0.36 -14.13 31.16
CA MET A 609 -0.71 -13.88 29.76
C MET A 609 -2.19 -14.16 29.52
N TRP A 610 -2.78 -13.46 28.56
CA TRP A 610 -4.14 -13.73 28.10
C TRP A 610 -4.16 -14.81 27.02
N THR A 611 -3.07 -14.91 26.23
CA THR A 611 -3.03 -15.84 25.10
C THR A 611 -2.25 -17.12 25.40
N SER A 612 -1.73 -17.29 26.62
CA SER A 612 -0.87 -18.43 26.98
C SER A 612 -0.97 -18.79 28.45
N GLU A 613 -0.85 -20.07 28.75
CA GLU A 613 -0.66 -20.60 30.11
C GLU A 613 0.78 -20.36 30.62
N ALA A 614 1.74 -20.18 29.69
CA ALA A 614 3.09 -19.81 30.04
C ALA A 614 3.14 -18.38 30.56
N GLN A 615 3.92 -18.14 31.60
CA GLN A 615 4.04 -16.82 32.21
C GLN A 615 5.11 -15.93 31.53
N GLY A 616 5.79 -16.41 30.50
CA GLY A 616 6.83 -15.68 29.78
C GLY A 616 7.43 -16.46 28.61
N ILE A 617 8.44 -15.87 28.02
CA ILE A 617 9.12 -16.41 26.84
C ILE A 617 9.96 -17.64 27.21
N GLY A 618 9.87 -18.69 26.38
CA GLY A 618 10.66 -19.90 26.48
C GLY A 618 12.11 -19.73 25.99
N GLY A 619 12.93 -20.76 26.21
CA GLY A 619 14.33 -20.76 25.74
C GLY A 619 14.47 -20.70 24.23
N ASP A 620 13.45 -21.11 23.49
CA ASP A 620 13.31 -21.03 22.03
C ASP A 620 12.83 -19.65 21.54
N ARG A 621 12.79 -18.64 22.40
CA ARG A 621 12.40 -17.26 22.16
C ARG A 621 10.95 -17.07 21.72
N ARG A 622 10.08 -17.99 22.05
CA ARG A 622 8.65 -17.89 21.78
C ARG A 622 7.78 -18.03 23.02
N LEU A 623 6.57 -17.50 22.92
CA LEU A 623 5.52 -17.74 23.92
C LEU A 623 4.82 -19.06 23.57
N SER A 624 5.05 -20.08 24.41
CA SER A 624 4.40 -21.40 24.23
C SER A 624 2.91 -21.33 24.58
N ARG A 625 2.05 -21.99 23.79
CA ARG A 625 0.60 -22.06 24.01
C ARG A 625 0.08 -23.48 23.85
N SER A 626 -0.85 -23.85 24.70
CA SER A 626 -1.67 -25.06 24.50
C SER A 626 -2.85 -24.72 23.60
N LEU A 627 -2.74 -25.10 22.34
CA LEU A 627 -3.81 -24.83 21.37
C LEU A 627 -5.01 -25.73 21.61
N LYS A 628 -6.19 -25.15 21.56
CA LYS A 628 -7.48 -25.86 21.63
C LYS A 628 -8.27 -25.56 20.35
N VAL A 629 -9.03 -26.54 19.89
CA VAL A 629 -10.00 -26.36 18.81
C VAL A 629 -11.38 -26.22 19.42
N VAL A 630 -12.07 -25.16 19.09
CA VAL A 630 -13.41 -24.86 19.60
C VAL A 630 -14.40 -24.91 18.45
N LEU A 631 -15.56 -25.48 18.74
CA LEU A 631 -16.70 -25.46 17.82
C LEU A 631 -17.38 -24.10 17.93
N LEU A 632 -17.37 -23.35 16.85
CA LEU A 632 -18.14 -22.13 16.72
C LEU A 632 -19.59 -22.49 16.36
N ARG A 633 -20.56 -22.07 17.16
CA ARG A 633 -21.99 -22.33 16.99
C ARG A 633 -22.76 -21.06 16.77
#